data_dfb3555f39dcd8fa10f51299dc1aa49a
#
_entry.id   dfb3555f39dcd8fa10f51299dc1aa49a
#
_cell.length_a   1.000
_cell.length_b   1.000
_cell.length_c   1.000
_cell.angle_alpha   90.00
_cell.angle_beta   90.00
_cell.angle_gamma   90.00
#
_symmetry.space_group_name_H-M   'P 1'
#
loop_
_entity.id
_entity.type
_entity.pdbx_description
1 polymer ?
#
loop_
_entity_poly.entity_id
_entity_poly.type
_entity_poly.pdbx_seq_one_letter_code
_entity_poly.pdbx_strand_id
1 'polypeptide(L)'
;MNDVQAIIADLNNQQHATAYLELMSHYACDPMGGGEDLSDYAKKNLVKTLLTRNDVFIILVFVGNKPAALLTAIEGFSTFACKPLLNVHDVVVHKDFRGQGLTKILFENIEAVAKRIGCCKITLEVLSGNKIACKAYNRLGFSDYQLDPEFGSALFWTKTI
;
A
#
# COMPACT_ATOMS: atom_id res chain seq x y z
N MET A 1 -1.07 -26.67 4.82
CA MET A 1 -0.67 -25.31 4.37
C MET A 1 -1.84 -24.39 4.65
N ASN A 2 -1.64 -23.30 5.37
CA ASN A 2 -2.71 -22.33 5.54
C ASN A 2 -3.05 -21.75 4.17
N ASP A 3 -4.33 -21.71 3.84
CA ASP A 3 -4.83 -21.14 2.59
C ASP A 3 -4.55 -19.63 2.56
N VAL A 4 -3.80 -19.17 1.54
CA VAL A 4 -3.45 -17.76 1.34
C VAL A 4 -4.29 -17.23 0.20
N GLN A 5 -5.16 -16.27 0.50
CA GLN A 5 -6.05 -15.65 -0.47
C GLN A 5 -5.77 -14.16 -0.58
N ALA A 6 -5.53 -13.68 -1.79
CA ALA A 6 -5.45 -12.25 -2.09
C ALA A 6 -6.69 -11.79 -2.85
N ILE A 7 -7.22 -10.63 -2.48
CA ILE A 7 -8.42 -10.05 -3.10
C ILE A 7 -8.24 -8.55 -3.34
N ILE A 8 -8.92 -8.04 -4.35
CA ILE A 8 -9.22 -6.61 -4.45
C ILE A 8 -10.39 -6.35 -3.50
N ALA A 9 -10.20 -5.50 -2.52
CA ALA A 9 -11.20 -5.25 -1.49
C ALA A 9 -12.41 -4.49 -2.05
N ASP A 10 -13.59 -4.93 -1.67
CA ASP A 10 -14.83 -4.15 -1.76
C ASP A 10 -15.19 -3.70 -0.34
N LEU A 11 -15.08 -2.41 -0.07
CA LEU A 11 -15.36 -1.85 1.26
C LEU A 11 -16.88 -1.81 1.60
N ASN A 12 -17.79 -2.10 0.65
CA ASN A 12 -19.20 -2.38 0.96
C ASN A 12 -19.35 -3.75 1.64
N ASN A 13 -18.39 -4.66 1.46
CA ASN A 13 -18.35 -5.91 2.19
C ASN A 13 -17.83 -5.67 3.61
N GLN A 14 -18.65 -5.99 4.62
CA GLN A 14 -18.31 -5.73 6.04
C GLN A 14 -17.04 -6.45 6.49
N GLN A 15 -16.77 -7.66 6.00
CA GLN A 15 -15.54 -8.39 6.33
C GLN A 15 -14.29 -7.69 5.79
N HIS A 16 -14.35 -7.18 4.55
CA HIS A 16 -13.24 -6.45 3.94
C HIS A 16 -13.02 -5.10 4.66
N ALA A 17 -14.08 -4.36 4.98
CA ALA A 17 -13.99 -3.10 5.69
C ALA A 17 -13.40 -3.28 7.10
N THR A 18 -13.81 -4.31 7.82
CA THR A 18 -13.28 -4.65 9.15
C THR A 18 -11.79 -5.03 9.05
N ALA A 19 -11.43 -5.92 8.14
CA ALA A 19 -10.05 -6.34 7.91
C ALA A 19 -9.14 -5.16 7.52
N TYR A 20 -9.64 -4.24 6.69
CA TYR A 20 -8.93 -3.02 6.31
C TYR A 20 -8.61 -2.15 7.53
N LEU A 21 -9.62 -1.83 8.35
CA LEU A 21 -9.42 -1.00 9.55
C LEU A 21 -8.49 -1.67 10.58
N GLU A 22 -8.62 -2.98 10.78
CA GLU A 22 -7.75 -3.74 11.67
C GLU A 22 -6.28 -3.64 11.23
N LEU A 23 -6.00 -3.88 9.95
CA LEU A 23 -4.64 -3.79 9.42
C LEU A 23 -4.10 -2.36 9.39
N MET A 24 -4.94 -1.35 9.13
CA MET A 24 -4.55 0.06 9.21
C MET A 24 -4.21 0.48 10.65
N SER A 25 -5.00 0.08 11.64
CA SER A 25 -4.66 0.30 13.07
C SER A 25 -3.38 -0.41 13.46
N HIS A 26 -3.20 -1.66 13.01
CA HIS A 26 -1.96 -2.40 13.24
C HIS A 26 -0.74 -1.68 12.65
N TYR A 27 -0.89 -1.12 11.42
CA TYR A 27 0.17 -0.35 10.76
C TYR A 27 0.47 0.95 11.50
N ALA A 28 -0.55 1.72 11.86
CA ALA A 28 -0.38 2.99 12.57
C ALA A 28 0.38 2.84 13.90
N CYS A 29 0.13 1.74 14.64
CA CYS A 29 0.83 1.41 15.87
C CYS A 29 2.29 0.92 15.66
N ASP A 30 2.67 0.54 14.45
CA ASP A 30 4.05 0.14 14.14
C ASP A 30 4.96 1.38 14.15
N PRO A 31 6.19 1.32 14.70
CA PRO A 31 7.14 2.44 14.67
C PRO A 31 7.37 3.03 13.28
N MET A 32 7.27 2.21 12.22
CA MET A 32 7.40 2.64 10.83
C MET A 32 6.09 3.22 10.25
N GLY A 33 4.98 3.10 10.97
CA GLY A 33 3.67 3.67 10.62
C GLY A 33 3.30 4.91 11.42
N GLY A 34 4.12 5.28 12.43
CA GLY A 34 3.88 6.45 13.26
C GLY A 34 3.93 6.18 14.76
N GLY A 35 3.75 4.91 15.19
CA GLY A 35 3.85 4.48 16.58
C GLY A 35 2.60 4.74 17.42
N GLU A 36 1.54 5.33 16.85
CA GLU A 36 0.27 5.64 17.51
C GLU A 36 -0.89 5.12 16.65
N ASP A 37 -1.96 4.67 17.30
CA ASP A 37 -3.14 4.19 16.59
C ASP A 37 -3.86 5.33 15.83
N LEU A 38 -4.66 4.93 14.84
CA LEU A 38 -5.51 5.86 14.11
C LEU A 38 -6.37 6.69 15.08
N SER A 39 -6.55 7.97 14.79
CA SER A 39 -7.48 8.82 15.54
C SER A 39 -8.91 8.26 15.49
N ASP A 40 -9.73 8.57 16.51
CA ASP A 40 -11.15 8.18 16.52
C ASP A 40 -11.90 8.68 15.30
N TYR A 41 -11.54 9.88 14.83
CA TYR A 41 -12.09 10.44 13.60
C TYR A 41 -11.76 9.58 12.39
N ALA A 42 -10.48 9.17 12.24
CA ALA A 42 -10.05 8.32 11.14
C ALA A 42 -10.75 6.94 11.20
N LYS A 43 -10.75 6.28 12.34
CA LYS A 43 -11.44 4.99 12.53
C LYS A 43 -12.92 5.04 12.13
N LYS A 44 -13.60 6.13 12.49
CA LYS A 44 -15.03 6.31 12.21
C LYS A 44 -15.34 6.63 10.75
N ASN A 45 -14.44 7.35 10.07
CA ASN A 45 -14.76 7.97 8.78
C ASN A 45 -13.99 7.36 7.60
N LEU A 46 -12.85 6.68 7.82
CA LEU A 46 -11.94 6.24 6.76
C LEU A 46 -12.66 5.40 5.69
N VAL A 47 -13.36 4.35 6.08
CA VAL A 47 -14.09 3.47 5.14
C VAL A 47 -15.15 4.26 4.37
N LYS A 48 -15.93 5.10 5.06
CA LYS A 48 -16.96 5.92 4.41
C LYS A 48 -16.38 6.87 3.38
N THR A 49 -15.24 7.49 3.70
CA THR A 49 -14.55 8.42 2.80
C THR A 49 -13.98 7.67 1.60
N LEU A 50 -13.36 6.50 1.82
CA LEU A 50 -12.82 5.69 0.73
C LEU A 50 -13.91 5.19 -0.22
N LEU A 51 -15.12 4.88 0.28
CA LEU A 51 -16.26 4.51 -0.55
C LEU A 51 -16.75 5.63 -1.49
N THR A 52 -16.42 6.89 -1.22
CA THR A 52 -16.73 8.01 -2.13
C THR A 52 -15.69 8.23 -3.22
N ARG A 53 -14.58 7.48 -3.17
CA ARG A 53 -13.47 7.59 -4.12
C ARG A 53 -13.50 6.45 -5.12
N ASN A 54 -13.18 6.77 -6.36
CA ASN A 54 -13.08 5.80 -7.47
C ASN A 54 -11.63 5.60 -7.97
N ASP A 55 -10.69 6.28 -7.33
CA ASP A 55 -9.26 6.29 -7.64
C ASP A 55 -8.40 5.51 -6.64
N VAL A 56 -9.02 4.79 -5.69
CA VAL A 56 -8.34 4.02 -4.65
C VAL A 56 -8.50 2.52 -4.91
N PHE A 57 -7.38 1.80 -4.86
CA PHE A 57 -7.32 0.35 -5.00
C PHE A 57 -6.73 -0.24 -3.73
N ILE A 58 -7.42 -1.23 -3.18
CA ILE A 58 -7.01 -1.89 -1.94
C ILE A 58 -6.86 -3.38 -2.22
N ILE A 59 -5.69 -3.93 -1.88
CA ILE A 59 -5.45 -5.37 -1.89
C ILE A 59 -5.42 -5.85 -0.44
N LEU A 60 -6.24 -6.83 -0.13
CA LEU A 60 -6.20 -7.56 1.14
C LEU A 60 -5.69 -8.97 0.92
N VAL A 61 -4.85 -9.45 1.82
CA VAL A 61 -4.42 -10.85 1.87
C VAL A 61 -4.89 -11.46 3.18
N PHE A 62 -5.57 -12.60 3.06
CA PHE A 62 -5.99 -13.42 4.18
C PHE A 62 -5.14 -14.69 4.24
N VAL A 63 -4.87 -15.16 5.46
CA VAL A 63 -4.30 -16.49 5.72
C VAL A 63 -5.33 -17.27 6.53
N GLY A 64 -5.99 -18.22 5.89
CA GLY A 64 -7.27 -18.74 6.37
C GLY A 64 -8.29 -17.60 6.43
N ASN A 65 -8.92 -17.42 7.59
CA ASN A 65 -9.92 -16.35 7.81
C ASN A 65 -9.34 -15.08 8.47
N LYS A 66 -8.00 -15.00 8.65
CA LYS A 66 -7.36 -13.87 9.34
C LYS A 66 -6.81 -12.87 8.34
N PRO A 67 -7.09 -11.56 8.51
CA PRO A 67 -6.44 -10.53 7.72
C PRO A 67 -4.94 -10.52 8.03
N ALA A 68 -4.12 -10.68 6.99
CA ALA A 68 -2.69 -10.90 7.14
C ALA A 68 -1.84 -9.80 6.51
N ALA A 69 -2.31 -9.19 5.43
CA ALA A 69 -1.59 -8.10 4.78
C ALA A 69 -2.54 -7.17 3.99
N LEU A 70 -2.10 -5.93 3.79
CA LEU A 70 -2.81 -4.85 3.14
C LEU A 70 -1.87 -4.05 2.26
N LEU A 71 -2.38 -3.62 1.12
CA LEU A 71 -1.79 -2.58 0.29
C LEU A 71 -2.89 -1.61 -0.16
N THR A 72 -2.66 -0.31 0.05
CA THR A 72 -3.51 0.77 -0.49
C THR A 72 -2.74 1.52 -1.57
N ALA A 73 -3.31 1.65 -2.76
CA ALA A 73 -2.76 2.46 -3.84
C ALA A 73 -3.78 3.49 -4.33
N ILE A 74 -3.31 4.65 -4.72
CA ILE A 74 -4.12 5.74 -5.27
C ILE A 74 -3.69 6.01 -6.71
N GLU A 75 -4.67 6.15 -7.60
CA GLU A 75 -4.41 6.51 -8.99
C GLU A 75 -3.99 7.97 -9.07
N GLY A 76 -2.87 8.19 -9.70
CA GLY A 76 -2.37 9.49 -10.11
C GLY A 76 -2.21 9.55 -11.62
N PHE A 77 -1.64 10.62 -12.11
CA PHE A 77 -1.44 10.83 -13.54
C PHE A 77 -0.02 11.30 -13.85
N SER A 78 0.61 10.67 -14.82
CA SER A 78 1.90 11.08 -15.34
C SER A 78 1.68 12.03 -16.52
N THR A 79 1.95 13.31 -16.33
CA THR A 79 1.86 14.32 -17.39
C THR A 79 2.87 14.07 -18.51
N PHE A 80 4.05 13.53 -18.16
CA PHE A 80 5.08 13.19 -19.16
C PHE A 80 4.70 12.00 -20.04
N ALA A 81 4.08 10.97 -19.48
CA ALA A 81 3.64 9.79 -20.23
C ALA A 81 2.22 9.93 -20.77
N CYS A 82 1.47 10.94 -20.32
CA CYS A 82 0.03 11.10 -20.58
C CYS A 82 -0.75 9.81 -20.26
N LYS A 83 -0.45 9.20 -19.11
CA LYS A 83 -1.03 7.93 -18.67
C LYS A 83 -1.26 7.92 -17.16
N PRO A 84 -2.19 7.12 -16.66
CA PRO A 84 -2.32 6.91 -15.22
C PRO A 84 -1.05 6.26 -14.65
N LEU A 85 -0.87 6.41 -13.35
CA LEU A 85 0.09 5.69 -12.53
C LEU A 85 -0.60 5.28 -11.22
N LEU A 86 -0.07 4.29 -10.50
CA LEU A 86 -0.50 4.01 -9.14
C LEU A 86 0.61 4.45 -8.16
N ASN A 87 0.21 5.20 -7.14
CA ASN A 87 1.07 5.48 -5.99
C ASN A 87 0.62 4.60 -4.81
N VAL A 88 1.53 3.78 -4.31
CA VAL A 88 1.29 2.91 -3.16
C VAL A 88 1.53 3.71 -1.88
N HIS A 89 0.46 3.95 -1.13
CA HIS A 89 0.46 4.74 0.11
C HIS A 89 0.73 3.89 1.35
N ASP A 90 0.09 2.71 1.43
CA ASP A 90 0.21 1.85 2.60
C ASP A 90 0.61 0.44 2.19
N VAL A 91 1.56 -0.13 2.88
CA VAL A 91 1.92 -1.54 2.78
C VAL A 91 2.15 -2.07 4.18
N VAL A 92 1.33 -3.00 4.61
CA VAL A 92 1.46 -3.63 5.90
C VAL A 92 1.36 -5.14 5.80
N VAL A 93 2.21 -5.83 6.54
CA VAL A 93 2.06 -7.25 6.84
C VAL A 93 1.94 -7.37 8.36
N HIS A 94 0.82 -7.95 8.81
CA HIS A 94 0.58 -8.18 10.23
C HIS A 94 1.75 -8.97 10.83
N LYS A 95 2.18 -8.59 12.03
CA LYS A 95 3.40 -9.12 12.67
C LYS A 95 3.46 -10.65 12.69
N ASP A 96 2.33 -11.33 12.90
CA ASP A 96 2.24 -12.79 13.01
C ASP A 96 2.41 -13.50 11.65
N PHE A 97 2.35 -12.76 10.53
CA PHE A 97 2.47 -13.29 9.17
C PHE A 97 3.69 -12.78 8.42
N ARG A 98 4.58 -12.04 9.10
CA ARG A 98 5.84 -11.56 8.48
C ARG A 98 6.74 -12.72 8.08
N GLY A 99 7.58 -12.48 7.07
CA GLY A 99 8.51 -13.50 6.56
C GLY A 99 7.89 -14.58 5.66
N GLN A 100 6.58 -14.52 5.38
CA GLN A 100 5.86 -15.50 4.56
C GLN A 100 5.67 -15.07 3.10
N GLY A 101 6.36 -14.02 2.65
CA GLY A 101 6.30 -13.57 1.25
C GLY A 101 5.04 -12.78 0.87
N LEU A 102 4.21 -12.37 1.83
CA LEU A 102 2.94 -11.70 1.56
C LEU A 102 3.10 -10.36 0.85
N THR A 103 4.20 -9.64 1.07
CA THR A 103 4.52 -8.41 0.32
C THR A 103 4.56 -8.67 -1.18
N LYS A 104 5.17 -9.77 -1.61
CA LYS A 104 5.21 -10.15 -3.03
C LYS A 104 3.80 -10.36 -3.58
N ILE A 105 2.94 -11.07 -2.85
CA ILE A 105 1.55 -11.33 -3.24
C ILE A 105 0.77 -10.01 -3.39
N LEU A 106 0.95 -9.06 -2.45
CA LEU A 106 0.33 -7.73 -2.54
C LEU A 106 0.73 -7.01 -3.85
N PHE A 107 2.04 -6.98 -4.15
CA PHE A 107 2.54 -6.29 -5.34
C PHE A 107 2.17 -6.99 -6.65
N GLU A 108 2.16 -8.31 -6.73
CA GLU A 108 1.67 -9.05 -7.90
C GLU A 108 0.21 -8.68 -8.22
N ASN A 109 -0.63 -8.53 -7.19
CA ASN A 109 -2.04 -8.15 -7.38
C ASN A 109 -2.20 -6.69 -7.79
N ILE A 110 -1.48 -5.75 -7.18
CA ILE A 110 -1.59 -4.34 -7.58
C ILE A 110 -0.97 -4.07 -8.95
N GLU A 111 0.06 -4.80 -9.36
CA GLU A 111 0.61 -4.76 -10.71
C GLU A 111 -0.41 -5.24 -11.75
N ALA A 112 -1.19 -6.28 -11.44
CA ALA A 112 -2.27 -6.73 -12.30
C ALA A 112 -3.35 -5.65 -12.48
N VAL A 113 -3.68 -4.92 -11.39
CA VAL A 113 -4.57 -3.76 -11.44
C VAL A 113 -3.96 -2.66 -12.32
N ALA A 114 -2.71 -2.27 -12.08
CA ALA A 114 -2.01 -1.23 -12.83
C ALA A 114 -1.98 -1.52 -14.33
N LYS A 115 -1.69 -2.76 -14.71
CA LYS A 115 -1.71 -3.21 -16.12
C LYS A 115 -3.11 -3.10 -16.72
N ARG A 116 -4.14 -3.52 -15.99
CA ARG A 116 -5.54 -3.49 -16.44
C ARG A 116 -6.03 -2.07 -16.72
N ILE A 117 -5.64 -1.08 -15.90
CA ILE A 117 -6.04 0.32 -16.07
C ILE A 117 -5.06 1.13 -16.93
N GLY A 118 -4.02 0.50 -17.48
CA GLY A 118 -3.08 1.13 -18.42
C GLY A 118 -2.04 2.05 -17.79
N CYS A 119 -1.69 1.83 -16.51
CA CYS A 119 -0.67 2.62 -15.83
C CYS A 119 0.69 2.50 -16.50
N CYS A 120 1.42 3.61 -16.53
CA CYS A 120 2.79 3.64 -17.03
C CYS A 120 3.82 3.21 -15.98
N LYS A 121 3.49 3.32 -14.69
CA LYS A 121 4.36 2.93 -13.56
C LYS A 121 3.58 2.81 -12.25
N ILE A 122 4.24 2.20 -11.25
CA ILE A 122 3.85 2.22 -9.85
C ILE A 122 4.94 2.98 -9.09
N THR A 123 4.56 3.82 -8.14
CA THR A 123 5.45 4.58 -7.27
C THR A 123 5.14 4.27 -5.81
N LEU A 124 6.10 4.47 -4.93
CA LEU A 124 5.91 4.41 -3.48
C LEU A 124 6.93 5.31 -2.79
N GLU A 125 6.62 5.70 -1.56
CA GLU A 125 7.56 6.33 -0.63
C GLU A 125 7.97 5.31 0.42
N VAL A 126 9.24 5.36 0.82
CA VAL A 126 9.79 4.49 1.86
C VAL A 126 10.83 5.24 2.70
N LEU A 127 10.74 5.08 4.02
CA LEU A 127 11.77 5.61 4.90
C LEU A 127 13.11 4.92 4.63
N SER A 128 14.16 5.66 4.36
CA SER A 128 15.50 5.11 4.08
C SER A 128 16.05 4.26 5.24
N GLY A 129 15.55 4.49 6.46
CA GLY A 129 15.85 3.69 7.66
C GLY A 129 15.12 2.35 7.71
N ASN A 130 14.04 2.16 6.95
CA ASN A 130 13.31 0.90 6.87
C ASN A 130 14.00 -0.08 5.92
N LYS A 131 15.13 -0.63 6.35
CA LYS A 131 15.97 -1.51 5.52
C LYS A 131 15.26 -2.78 5.08
N ILE A 132 14.28 -3.25 5.86
CA ILE A 132 13.48 -4.45 5.50
C ILE A 132 12.59 -4.13 4.31
N ALA A 133 11.83 -3.04 4.36
CA ALA A 133 10.98 -2.61 3.26
C ALA A 133 11.80 -2.27 2.01
N CYS A 134 12.90 -1.50 2.14
CA CYS A 134 13.79 -1.19 1.03
C CYS A 134 14.29 -2.45 0.31
N LYS A 135 14.74 -3.47 1.07
CA LYS A 135 15.17 -4.75 0.48
C LYS A 135 14.03 -5.49 -0.21
N ALA A 136 12.82 -5.45 0.36
CA ALA A 136 11.64 -6.09 -0.25
C ALA A 136 11.28 -5.41 -1.58
N TYR A 137 11.23 -4.07 -1.60
CA TYR A 137 10.89 -3.30 -2.80
C TYR A 137 11.95 -3.41 -3.89
N ASN A 138 13.24 -3.40 -3.55
CA ASN A 138 14.31 -3.63 -4.52
C ASN A 138 14.20 -5.01 -5.21
N ARG A 139 13.81 -6.06 -4.47
CA ARG A 139 13.56 -7.40 -5.05
C ARG A 139 12.36 -7.43 -5.99
N LEU A 140 11.42 -6.48 -5.84
CA LEU A 140 10.26 -6.30 -6.70
C LEU A 140 10.53 -5.34 -7.88
N GLY A 141 11.78 -4.87 -8.03
CA GLY A 141 12.20 -4.01 -9.14
C GLY A 141 12.05 -2.52 -8.89
N PHE A 142 11.71 -2.08 -7.67
CA PHE A 142 11.73 -0.67 -7.32
C PHE A 142 13.15 -0.19 -7.07
N SER A 143 13.44 1.03 -7.46
CA SER A 143 14.69 1.74 -7.20
C SER A 143 14.42 3.21 -6.92
N ASP A 144 15.41 3.91 -6.40
CA ASP A 144 15.36 5.36 -6.24
C ASP A 144 15.05 6.04 -7.57
N TYR A 145 14.19 7.04 -7.54
CA TYR A 145 13.92 7.86 -8.71
C TYR A 145 15.06 8.85 -8.93
N GLN A 146 15.77 8.68 -10.02
CA GLN A 146 16.83 9.57 -10.50
C GLN A 146 16.64 9.85 -11.98
N LEU A 147 16.91 11.09 -12.40
CA LEU A 147 17.00 11.46 -13.82
C LEU A 147 18.45 11.34 -14.29
N ASP A 148 19.37 12.03 -13.60
CA ASP A 148 20.81 12.01 -13.78
C ASP A 148 21.47 11.90 -12.40
N PRO A 149 22.49 11.03 -12.22
CA PRO A 149 23.20 10.92 -10.94
C PRO A 149 23.75 12.25 -10.40
N GLU A 150 24.11 13.19 -11.28
CA GLU A 150 24.60 14.51 -10.89
C GLU A 150 23.52 15.37 -10.21
N PHE A 151 22.25 15.15 -10.51
CA PHE A 151 21.13 15.88 -9.90
C PHE A 151 20.63 15.25 -8.60
N GLY A 152 21.14 14.07 -8.24
CA GLY A 152 20.74 13.33 -7.05
C GLY A 152 19.39 12.62 -7.18
N SER A 153 18.90 12.06 -6.06
CA SER A 153 17.63 11.34 -5.98
C SER A 153 16.49 12.27 -5.61
N ALA A 154 15.27 11.93 -6.04
CA ALA A 154 14.07 12.64 -5.63
C ALA A 154 13.87 12.53 -4.11
N LEU A 155 13.47 13.64 -3.48
CA LEU A 155 13.13 13.72 -2.06
C LEU A 155 11.63 13.85 -1.90
N PHE A 156 11.08 13.25 -0.84
CA PHE A 156 9.68 13.42 -0.46
C PHE A 156 9.56 14.53 0.60
N TRP A 157 8.79 15.56 0.30
CA TRP A 157 8.64 16.74 1.13
C TRP A 157 7.17 16.91 1.55
N THR A 158 6.94 17.32 2.80
CA THR A 158 5.59 17.58 3.33
C THR A 158 5.48 19.01 3.85
N LYS A 159 4.27 19.57 3.76
CA LYS A 159 3.88 20.83 4.41
C LYS A 159 2.49 20.63 5.01
N THR A 160 2.39 20.81 6.33
CA THR A 160 1.08 20.82 7.01
C THR A 160 0.32 22.11 6.71
N ILE A 161 -0.99 22.01 6.50
CA ILE A 161 -1.90 23.11 6.19
C ILE A 161 -2.90 23.26 7.33
#